data_1cfd8920c4dd60d8525815ce23665add
#
_entry.id   1cfd8920c4dd60d8525815ce23665add
#
_cell.length_a   1.000
_cell.length_b   1.000
_cell.length_c   1.000
_cell.angle_alpha   90.00
_cell.angle_beta   90.00
_cell.angle_gamma   90.00
#
_symmetry.space_group_name_H-M   'P 1'
#
loop_
_entity.id
_entity.type
_entity.pdbx_description
1 polymer ?
#
loop_
_entity_poly.entity_id
_entity_poly.type
_entity_poly.pdbx_seq_one_letter_code
_entity_poly.pdbx_strand_id
1 'polypeptide(L)'
;MNYETAKTPLDHVNDTVTQLKEMRHYSKNNVELLTTQWLKFDGELKKLGESATIEDLMTKQGEFYDSLEAAITELEELAVTLQPPPEE
;
A
#
# COMPACT_ATOMS: atom_id res chain seq x y z
N MET A 1 -24.88 -4.49 -26.56
CA MET A 1 -23.46 -4.45 -26.73
C MET A 1 -22.86 -3.20 -26.14
N ASN A 2 -21.80 -3.39 -25.37
CA ASN A 2 -21.24 -2.30 -24.61
C ASN A 2 -19.78 -2.11 -24.86
N TYR A 3 -19.45 -1.53 -25.96
CA TYR A 3 -18.07 -1.22 -26.23
C TYR A 3 -17.56 -0.10 -25.33
N GLU A 4 -18.46 0.68 -24.77
CA GLU A 4 -18.03 1.73 -23.85
C GLU A 4 -17.52 1.16 -22.53
N THR A 5 -17.74 -0.12 -22.29
CA THR A 5 -17.21 -0.75 -21.09
C THR A 5 -15.80 -1.28 -21.27
N ALA A 6 -15.28 -1.25 -22.49
CA ALA A 6 -13.92 -1.69 -22.73
C ALA A 6 -12.96 -0.67 -22.13
N LYS A 7 -12.14 -1.12 -21.21
CA LYS A 7 -11.19 -0.24 -20.55
C LYS A 7 -9.92 -0.08 -21.35
N THR A 8 -9.43 1.14 -21.36
CA THR A 8 -8.14 1.45 -21.97
C THR A 8 -7.01 1.07 -21.00
N PRO A 9 -5.77 0.97 -21.48
CA PRO A 9 -4.64 0.79 -20.57
C PRO A 9 -4.59 1.88 -19.48
N LEU A 10 -4.93 3.11 -19.82
CA LEU A 10 -4.95 4.20 -18.83
C LEU A 10 -5.98 3.92 -17.75
N ASP A 11 -7.17 3.43 -18.14
CA ASP A 11 -8.21 3.10 -17.16
C ASP A 11 -7.72 2.01 -16.20
N HIS A 12 -7.06 0.99 -16.74
CA HIS A 12 -6.54 -0.10 -15.90
C HIS A 12 -5.47 0.40 -14.93
N VAL A 13 -4.59 1.28 -15.39
CA VAL A 13 -3.55 1.83 -14.54
C VAL A 13 -4.18 2.67 -13.42
N ASN A 14 -5.15 3.51 -13.76
CA ASN A 14 -5.82 4.34 -12.76
C ASN A 14 -6.57 3.49 -11.73
N ASP A 15 -7.22 2.41 -12.17
CA ASP A 15 -7.90 1.50 -11.25
C ASP A 15 -6.91 0.85 -10.30
N THR A 16 -5.76 0.42 -10.83
CA THR A 16 -4.72 -0.19 -10.02
C THR A 16 -4.17 0.79 -8.99
N VAL A 17 -3.91 2.03 -9.41
CA VAL A 17 -3.44 3.06 -8.49
C VAL A 17 -4.43 3.25 -7.34
N THR A 18 -5.73 3.28 -7.65
CA THR A 18 -6.76 3.42 -6.62
C THR A 18 -6.71 2.26 -5.63
N GLN A 19 -6.57 1.03 -6.14
CA GLN A 19 -6.48 -0.15 -5.28
C GLN A 19 -5.24 -0.10 -4.40
N LEU A 20 -4.12 0.31 -4.96
CA LEU A 20 -2.88 0.39 -4.20
C LEU A 20 -2.95 1.46 -3.11
N LYS A 21 -3.64 2.56 -3.37
CA LYS A 21 -3.83 3.60 -2.36
C LYS A 21 -4.68 3.09 -1.20
N GLU A 22 -5.67 2.24 -1.48
CA GLU A 22 -6.44 1.61 -0.42
C GLU A 22 -5.56 0.67 0.40
N MET A 23 -4.74 -0.13 -0.28
CA MET A 23 -3.79 -1.01 0.41
C MET A 23 -2.83 -0.21 1.28
N ARG A 24 -2.37 0.93 0.77
CA ARG A 24 -1.48 1.81 1.54
C ARG A 24 -2.14 2.28 2.82
N HIS A 25 -3.41 2.63 2.74
CA HIS A 25 -4.16 3.06 3.91
C HIS A 25 -4.24 1.94 4.95
N TYR A 26 -4.58 0.71 4.51
CA TYR A 26 -4.66 -0.42 5.43
C TYR A 26 -3.29 -0.82 5.96
N SER A 27 -2.26 -0.69 5.15
CA SER A 27 -0.89 -0.98 5.60
C SER A 27 -0.49 -0.04 6.74
N LYS A 28 -0.83 1.23 6.62
CA LYS A 28 -0.56 2.20 7.69
C LYS A 28 -1.30 1.83 8.97
N ASN A 29 -2.57 1.47 8.84
CA ASN A 29 -3.36 1.03 9.99
C ASN A 29 -2.75 -0.21 10.64
N ASN A 30 -2.24 -1.14 9.82
CA ASN A 30 -1.62 -2.36 10.33
C ASN A 30 -0.37 -2.04 11.15
N VAL A 31 0.42 -1.06 10.72
CA VAL A 31 1.60 -0.65 11.48
C VAL A 31 1.17 -0.14 12.86
N GLU A 32 0.10 0.66 12.91
CA GLU A 32 -0.40 1.19 14.18
C GLU A 32 -0.89 0.07 15.10
N LEU A 33 -1.61 -0.90 14.55
CA LEU A 33 -2.10 -2.04 15.32
C LEU A 33 -0.95 -2.89 15.84
N LEU A 34 0.06 -3.12 15.00
CA LEU A 34 1.23 -3.89 15.42
C LEU A 34 2.01 -3.16 16.50
N THR A 35 2.09 -1.84 16.43
CA THR A 35 2.75 -1.06 17.47
C THR A 35 2.06 -1.25 18.81
N THR A 36 0.72 -1.25 18.79
CA THR A 36 -0.05 -1.49 20.01
C THR A 36 0.25 -2.87 20.59
N GLN A 37 0.32 -3.90 19.73
CA GLN A 37 0.67 -5.25 20.17
C GLN A 37 2.10 -5.31 20.70
N TRP A 38 3.02 -4.67 20.00
CA TRP A 38 4.42 -4.64 20.42
C TRP A 38 4.57 -4.06 21.83
N LEU A 39 3.84 -2.97 22.11
CA LEU A 39 3.91 -2.36 23.44
C LEU A 39 3.51 -3.33 24.54
N LYS A 40 2.53 -4.21 24.27
CA LYS A 40 2.13 -5.24 25.23
C LYS A 40 3.24 -6.27 25.44
N PHE A 41 3.82 -6.74 24.33
CA PHE A 41 4.82 -7.81 24.40
C PHE A 41 6.18 -7.31 24.91
N ASP A 42 6.47 -6.03 24.74
CA ASP A 42 7.68 -5.43 25.27
C ASP A 42 7.49 -4.95 26.72
N GLY A 43 6.24 -4.79 27.15
CA GLY A 43 5.87 -4.33 28.47
C GLY A 43 5.40 -5.45 29.37
N GLU A 44 4.08 -5.54 29.56
CA GLU A 44 3.50 -6.49 30.54
C GLU A 44 3.73 -7.95 30.19
N LEU A 45 3.91 -8.27 28.91
CA LEU A 45 4.15 -9.64 28.46
C LEU A 45 5.61 -9.92 28.15
N LYS A 46 6.50 -9.07 28.63
CA LYS A 46 7.93 -9.17 28.30
C LYS A 46 8.53 -10.53 28.63
N LYS A 47 8.03 -11.17 29.68
CA LYS A 47 8.56 -12.48 30.10
C LYS A 47 8.31 -13.58 29.08
N LEU A 48 7.36 -13.39 28.17
CA LEU A 48 7.09 -14.38 27.12
C LEU A 48 8.14 -14.37 26.03
N GLY A 49 8.92 -13.31 25.92
CA GLY A 49 10.02 -13.26 24.97
C GLY A 49 9.64 -13.16 23.52
N GLU A 50 8.45 -12.62 23.21
CA GLU A 50 7.94 -12.60 21.84
C GLU A 50 7.91 -11.21 21.23
N SER A 51 8.48 -10.18 21.87
CA SER A 51 8.46 -8.83 21.30
C SER A 51 9.19 -8.76 19.97
N ALA A 52 10.27 -9.55 19.81
CA ALA A 52 11.03 -9.56 18.55
C ALA A 52 10.18 -10.08 17.38
N THR A 53 9.27 -11.03 17.66
CA THR A 53 8.36 -11.55 16.64
C THR A 53 7.47 -10.44 16.10
N ILE A 54 6.94 -9.61 16.99
CA ILE A 54 6.08 -8.49 16.61
C ILE A 54 6.90 -7.42 15.89
N GLU A 55 8.13 -7.15 16.37
CA GLU A 55 9.02 -6.19 15.71
C GLU A 55 9.30 -6.59 14.26
N ASP A 56 9.50 -7.88 14.01
CA ASP A 56 9.75 -8.36 12.66
C ASP A 56 8.54 -8.07 11.75
N LEU A 57 7.33 -8.29 12.25
CA LEU A 57 6.13 -7.98 11.49
C LEU A 57 6.00 -6.48 11.22
N MET A 58 6.35 -5.66 12.21
CA MET A 58 6.32 -4.20 12.03
C MET A 58 7.29 -3.76 10.94
N THR A 59 8.48 -4.33 10.94
CA THR A 59 9.50 -4.01 9.94
C THR A 59 9.00 -4.39 8.54
N LYS A 60 8.47 -5.59 8.41
CA LYS A 60 7.97 -6.06 7.11
C LYS A 60 6.78 -5.25 6.63
N GLN A 61 5.90 -4.85 7.53
CA GLN A 61 4.76 -4.03 7.17
C GLN A 61 5.22 -2.65 6.72
N GLY A 62 6.24 -2.09 7.38
CA GLY A 62 6.82 -0.80 6.99
C GLY A 62 7.47 -0.87 5.62
N GLU A 63 8.18 -1.96 5.33
CA GLU A 63 8.80 -2.18 4.02
C GLU A 63 7.74 -2.30 2.94
N PHE A 64 6.65 -2.99 3.25
CA PHE A 64 5.54 -3.11 2.30
C PHE A 64 4.89 -1.75 2.03
N TYR A 65 4.72 -0.94 3.06
CA TYR A 65 4.18 0.42 2.91
C TYR A 65 5.07 1.22 1.96
N ASP A 66 6.38 1.17 2.16
CA ASP A 66 7.33 1.91 1.32
C ASP A 66 7.28 1.41 -0.13
N SER A 67 7.15 0.09 -0.31
CA SER A 67 7.03 -0.49 -1.64
C SER A 67 5.75 -0.05 -2.33
N LEU A 68 4.66 0.06 -1.58
CA LEU A 68 3.39 0.57 -2.13
C LEU A 68 3.54 2.02 -2.58
N GLU A 69 4.21 2.85 -1.78
CA GLU A 69 4.46 4.25 -2.14
C GLU A 69 5.22 4.34 -3.46
N ALA A 70 6.27 3.55 -3.59
CA ALA A 70 7.08 3.55 -4.81
C ALA A 70 6.26 3.08 -6.01
N ALA A 71 5.48 2.01 -5.84
CA ALA A 71 4.66 1.48 -6.93
C ALA A 71 3.59 2.48 -7.37
N ILE A 72 2.95 3.15 -6.40
CA ILE A 72 1.95 4.16 -6.72
C ILE A 72 2.57 5.29 -7.54
N THR A 73 3.74 5.76 -7.13
CA THR A 73 4.44 6.83 -7.85
C THR A 73 4.75 6.41 -9.28
N GLU A 74 5.29 5.21 -9.45
CA GLU A 74 5.63 4.71 -10.79
C GLU A 74 4.40 4.61 -11.68
N LEU A 75 3.30 4.10 -11.14
CA LEU A 75 2.08 3.93 -11.93
C LEU A 75 1.41 5.26 -12.22
N GLU A 76 1.51 6.22 -11.32
CA GLU A 76 0.98 7.56 -11.59
C GLU A 76 1.78 8.23 -12.70
N GLU A 77 3.08 8.03 -12.73
CA GLU A 77 3.92 8.55 -13.80
C GLU A 77 3.58 7.88 -15.13
N LEU A 78 3.35 6.57 -15.10
CA LEU A 78 2.91 5.85 -16.29
C LEU A 78 1.57 6.38 -16.78
N ALA A 79 0.64 6.64 -15.87
CA ALA A 79 -0.66 7.17 -16.25
C ALA A 79 -0.54 8.49 -16.99
N VAL A 80 0.40 9.34 -16.59
CA VAL A 80 0.62 10.61 -17.30
C VAL A 80 1.05 10.35 -18.74
N THR A 81 1.91 9.36 -18.97
CA THR A 81 2.38 9.05 -20.31
C THR A 81 1.30 8.43 -21.19
N LEU A 82 0.28 7.84 -20.58
CA LEU A 82 -0.79 7.18 -21.31
C LEU A 82 -1.95 8.12 -21.64
N GLN A 83 -1.92 9.34 -21.13
CA GLN A 83 -2.97 10.29 -21.45
C GLN A 83 -2.86 10.77 -22.89
N PRO A 84 -3.98 10.98 -23.56
CA PRO A 84 -3.90 11.51 -24.92
C PRO A 84 -3.30 12.90 -24.93
N PRO A 85 -2.62 13.28 -26.03
CA PRO A 85 -2.05 14.62 -26.10
C PRO A 85 -3.15 15.67 -26.07
N PRO A 86 -2.86 16.85 -25.54
CA PRO A 86 -3.87 17.90 -25.49
C PRO A 86 -4.28 18.31 -26.90
N GLU A 87 -5.55 18.62 -27.04
CA GLU A 87 -6.06 19.13 -28.30
C GLU A 87 -5.69 20.60 -28.47
N GLU A 88 -5.42 20.97 -29.70
CA GLU A 88 -5.04 22.34 -30.01
C GLU A 88 -6.05 23.03 -30.88
#